data_1de5f21aa905d72c4b4c0c710a602b10
#
_entry.id   1de5f21aa905d72c4b4c0c710a602b10
#
_cell.length_a   1.000
_cell.length_b   1.000
_cell.length_c   1.000
_cell.angle_alpha   90.00
_cell.angle_beta   90.00
_cell.angle_gamma   90.00
#
_symmetry.space_group_name_H-M   'P 1'
#
loop_
_entity.id
_entity.type
_entity.pdbx_description
1 polymer ?
#
loop_
_entity_poly.entity_id
_entity_poly.type
_entity_poly.pdbx_seq_one_letter_code
_entity_poly.pdbx_strand_id
1 'polypeptide(L)'
;SYRRTPALALAKRMIDDGRLGKIRQVRAQYLQDWLSDENAPLTWRLDRNVSGSGALGDIGAHIIDAAQFVTGQQITGVSALLETFTSRRPVGGDFVGLGGHGAVGEDQPMGDVTVDDAAIFTARFDGGPIGVFEATRAALGRKNAMRLEVNGSQGSLAFDFEDMNFLQFYDGTDRAGEQGFHRIMVTEPEHPYVGNWWPTGHGLGYEHGFTHQAADLVTALAAGTQPSPSFADALQVQRVLAAVEESAA
;
A
#
# COMPACT_ATOMS: atom_id res chain seq x y z
N SER A 1 -6.51 5.75 4.21
CA SER A 1 -6.07 7.08 3.71
C SER A 1 -5.45 7.01 2.30
N TYR A 2 -4.68 5.97 1.95
CA TYR A 2 -3.97 5.87 0.65
C TYR A 2 -4.86 6.04 -0.59
N ARG A 3 -6.09 5.50 -0.60
CA ARG A 3 -7.07 5.70 -1.69
C ARG A 3 -7.33 7.19 -2.00
N ARG A 4 -6.98 8.09 -1.07
CA ARG A 4 -7.20 9.54 -1.14
C ARG A 4 -5.94 10.35 -1.41
N THR A 5 -4.85 9.67 -1.71
CA THR A 5 -3.69 10.30 -2.35
C THR A 5 -4.10 10.71 -3.76
N PRO A 6 -3.98 12.00 -4.15
CA PRO A 6 -4.49 12.48 -5.43
C PRO A 6 -4.02 11.66 -6.64
N ALA A 7 -2.74 11.26 -6.67
CA ALA A 7 -2.19 10.45 -7.76
C ALA A 7 -2.84 9.06 -7.83
N LEU A 8 -3.09 8.40 -6.68
CA LEU A 8 -3.74 7.10 -6.65
C LEU A 8 -5.24 7.20 -7.02
N ALA A 9 -5.91 8.26 -6.58
CA ALA A 9 -7.29 8.54 -6.97
C ALA A 9 -7.40 8.88 -8.47
N LEU A 10 -6.41 9.58 -9.04
CA LEU A 10 -6.31 9.82 -10.48
C LEU A 10 -6.11 8.50 -11.24
N ALA A 11 -5.24 7.62 -10.75
CA ALA A 11 -5.03 6.29 -11.34
C ALA A 11 -6.35 5.50 -11.42
N LYS A 12 -7.14 5.50 -10.32
CA LYS A 12 -8.48 4.88 -10.30
C LYS A 12 -9.38 5.49 -11.38
N ARG A 13 -9.49 6.82 -11.43
CA ARG A 13 -10.31 7.52 -12.42
C ARG A 13 -9.91 7.16 -13.86
N MET A 14 -8.61 7.14 -14.16
CA MET A 14 -8.11 6.79 -15.50
C MET A 14 -8.42 5.36 -15.89
N ILE A 15 -8.41 4.43 -14.93
CA ILE A 15 -8.81 3.04 -15.17
C ILE A 15 -10.31 2.95 -15.42
N ASP A 16 -11.13 3.62 -14.62
CA ASP A 16 -12.58 3.67 -14.80
C ASP A 16 -12.99 4.29 -16.14
N ASP A 17 -12.24 5.29 -16.61
CA ASP A 17 -12.40 5.93 -17.93
C ASP A 17 -11.90 5.02 -19.08
N GLY A 18 -11.42 3.80 -18.78
CA GLY A 18 -10.98 2.82 -19.77
C GLY A 18 -9.61 3.10 -20.40
N ARG A 19 -8.82 4.06 -19.87
CA ARG A 19 -7.54 4.48 -20.45
C ARG A 19 -6.51 3.34 -20.57
N LEU A 20 -6.61 2.31 -19.74
CA LEU A 20 -5.72 1.14 -19.76
C LEU A 20 -6.28 -0.01 -20.64
N GLY A 21 -7.53 0.07 -21.08
CA GLY A 21 -8.21 -1.05 -21.70
C GLY A 21 -8.39 -2.22 -20.70
N LYS A 22 -8.29 -3.46 -21.17
CA LYS A 22 -8.39 -4.63 -20.31
C LYS A 22 -7.14 -4.75 -19.43
N ILE A 23 -7.29 -4.70 -18.10
CA ILE A 23 -6.19 -4.92 -17.15
C ILE A 23 -5.67 -6.35 -17.29
N ARG A 24 -4.36 -6.52 -17.25
CA ARG A 24 -3.66 -7.79 -17.41
C ARG A 24 -2.83 -8.16 -16.19
N GLN A 25 -2.10 -7.18 -15.63
CA GLN A 25 -1.15 -7.43 -14.56
C GLN A 25 -1.10 -6.28 -13.56
N VAL A 26 -0.91 -6.63 -12.29
CA VAL A 26 -0.71 -5.69 -11.17
C VAL A 26 0.59 -6.06 -10.46
N ARG A 27 1.40 -5.05 -10.11
CA ARG A 27 2.54 -5.18 -9.19
C ARG A 27 2.33 -4.21 -8.05
N ALA A 28 2.42 -4.71 -6.83
CA ALA A 28 2.24 -3.89 -5.64
C ALA A 28 3.32 -4.23 -4.61
N GLN A 29 3.98 -3.20 -4.09
CA GLN A 29 5.03 -3.34 -3.09
C GLN A 29 4.81 -2.33 -1.97
N TYR A 30 5.10 -2.75 -0.73
CA TYR A 30 5.25 -1.82 0.38
C TYR A 30 6.50 -2.16 1.18
N LEU A 31 7.50 -1.33 1.00
CA LEU A 31 8.86 -1.56 1.51
C LEU A 31 9.23 -0.47 2.49
N GLN A 32 9.67 -0.89 3.68
CA GLN A 32 10.17 -0.02 4.75
C GLN A 32 11.44 -0.62 5.35
N ASP A 33 12.27 0.18 6.04
CA ASP A 33 13.52 -0.28 6.63
C ASP A 33 13.60 -0.17 8.15
N TRP A 34 12.53 0.23 8.81
CA TRP A 34 12.56 0.54 10.24
C TRP A 34 12.76 -0.67 11.16
N LEU A 35 12.60 -1.91 10.68
CA LEU A 35 12.90 -3.15 11.39
C LEU A 35 14.15 -3.87 10.86
N SER A 36 14.97 -3.22 10.03
CA SER A 36 16.18 -3.80 9.49
C SER A 36 17.30 -4.03 10.53
N ASP A 37 17.28 -3.27 11.63
CA ASP A 37 18.19 -3.48 12.76
C ASP A 37 17.75 -4.70 13.56
N GLU A 38 18.59 -5.74 13.61
CA GLU A 38 18.34 -6.96 14.37
C GLU A 38 18.26 -6.71 15.89
N ASN A 39 18.88 -5.62 16.37
CA ASN A 39 18.85 -5.21 17.76
C ASN A 39 17.67 -4.30 18.11
N ALA A 40 16.81 -3.99 17.17
CA ALA A 40 15.58 -3.25 17.45
C ALA A 40 14.72 -4.02 18.48
N PRO A 41 14.12 -3.32 19.47
CA PRO A 41 13.43 -3.97 20.59
C PRO A 41 12.21 -4.76 20.14
N LEU A 42 11.92 -5.84 20.87
CA LEU A 42 10.70 -6.62 20.74
C LEU A 42 9.51 -5.76 21.17
N THR A 43 8.64 -5.44 20.22
CA THR A 43 7.40 -4.69 20.47
C THR A 43 6.18 -5.57 20.29
N TRP A 44 5.00 -5.09 20.69
CA TRP A 44 3.72 -5.77 20.49
C TRP A 44 3.44 -6.15 19.02
N ARG A 45 4.01 -5.39 18.06
CA ARG A 45 3.89 -5.64 16.62
C ARG A 45 4.58 -6.93 16.17
N LEU A 46 5.39 -7.52 17.02
CA LEU A 46 6.19 -8.73 16.75
C LEU A 46 5.65 -9.97 17.50
N ASP A 47 4.56 -9.81 18.23
CA ASP A 47 3.84 -10.88 18.90
C ASP A 47 2.53 -11.19 18.14
N ARG A 48 2.43 -12.41 17.57
CA ARG A 48 1.28 -12.86 16.80
C ARG A 48 -0.04 -12.83 17.60
N ASN A 49 0.03 -13.08 18.89
CA ASN A 49 -1.16 -13.07 19.75
C ASN A 49 -1.77 -11.65 19.92
N VAL A 50 -0.99 -10.62 19.64
CA VAL A 50 -1.39 -9.22 19.76
C VAL A 50 -1.64 -8.59 18.41
N SER A 51 -0.71 -8.78 17.45
CA SER A 51 -0.75 -8.13 16.15
C SER A 51 -1.42 -8.96 15.03
N GLY A 52 -1.57 -10.27 15.25
CA GLY A 52 -2.06 -11.21 14.23
C GLY A 52 -0.97 -11.64 13.25
N SER A 53 -0.41 -10.71 12.49
CA SER A 53 0.68 -10.94 11.54
C SER A 53 1.69 -9.78 11.57
N GLY A 54 2.79 -9.92 10.85
CA GLY A 54 3.87 -8.94 10.79
C GLY A 54 3.72 -7.93 9.66
N ALA A 55 4.68 -7.92 8.73
CA ALA A 55 4.67 -7.05 7.56
C ALA A 55 3.42 -7.26 6.69
N LEU A 56 2.93 -8.49 6.59
CA LEU A 56 1.72 -8.84 5.86
C LEU A 56 0.52 -8.01 6.35
N GLY A 57 0.20 -8.05 7.63
CA GLY A 57 -0.95 -7.33 8.19
C GLY A 57 -0.73 -5.83 8.29
N ASP A 58 0.48 -5.41 8.72
CA ASP A 58 0.83 -4.01 8.95
C ASP A 58 0.82 -3.19 7.65
N ILE A 59 1.57 -3.64 6.64
CA ILE A 59 1.74 -2.88 5.40
C ILE A 59 1.22 -3.61 4.15
N GLY A 60 1.17 -4.95 4.14
CA GLY A 60 0.57 -5.73 3.06
C GLY A 60 -0.92 -5.43 2.85
N ALA A 61 -1.67 -5.19 3.93
CA ALA A 61 -3.08 -4.78 3.87
C ALA A 61 -3.30 -3.55 2.98
N HIS A 62 -2.38 -2.58 3.02
CA HIS A 62 -2.51 -1.34 2.25
C HIS A 62 -2.34 -1.55 0.74
N ILE A 63 -1.40 -2.41 0.32
CA ILE A 63 -1.21 -2.69 -1.11
C ILE A 63 -2.30 -3.60 -1.67
N ILE A 64 -2.84 -4.52 -0.86
CA ILE A 64 -4.02 -5.31 -1.23
C ILE A 64 -5.21 -4.38 -1.47
N ASP A 65 -5.48 -3.48 -0.52
CA ASP A 65 -6.56 -2.49 -0.63
C ASP A 65 -6.37 -1.56 -1.84
N ALA A 66 -5.16 -1.02 -2.01
CA ALA A 66 -4.85 -0.12 -3.13
C ALA A 66 -5.03 -0.80 -4.49
N ALA A 67 -4.55 -2.04 -4.65
CA ALA A 67 -4.68 -2.80 -5.88
C ALA A 67 -6.15 -3.10 -6.22
N GLN A 68 -6.94 -3.56 -5.24
CA GLN A 68 -8.38 -3.81 -5.43
C GLN A 68 -9.15 -2.52 -5.72
N PHE A 69 -8.83 -1.42 -5.01
CA PHE A 69 -9.46 -0.12 -5.23
C PHE A 69 -9.19 0.41 -6.64
N VAL A 70 -7.92 0.45 -7.05
CA VAL A 70 -7.53 1.06 -8.33
C VAL A 70 -8.07 0.25 -9.51
N THR A 71 -8.01 -1.09 -9.43
CA THR A 71 -8.51 -1.97 -10.50
C THR A 71 -10.03 -2.12 -10.51
N GLY A 72 -10.70 -1.86 -9.39
CA GLY A 72 -12.10 -2.18 -9.20
C GLY A 72 -12.41 -3.69 -9.16
N GLN A 73 -11.38 -4.52 -8.93
CA GLN A 73 -11.48 -5.98 -8.96
C GLN A 73 -11.01 -6.58 -7.63
N GLN A 74 -11.57 -7.72 -7.26
CA GLN A 74 -11.23 -8.41 -6.01
C GLN A 74 -10.23 -9.55 -6.24
N ILE A 75 -9.32 -9.74 -5.29
CA ILE A 75 -8.43 -10.91 -5.24
C ILE A 75 -9.25 -12.13 -4.83
N THR A 76 -9.15 -13.20 -5.62
CA THR A 76 -9.92 -14.46 -5.46
C THR A 76 -9.04 -15.67 -5.18
N GLY A 77 -7.72 -15.56 -5.32
CA GLY A 77 -6.79 -16.65 -5.02
C GLY A 77 -5.37 -16.14 -4.89
N VAL A 78 -4.57 -16.79 -4.06
CA VAL A 78 -3.18 -16.41 -3.77
C VAL A 78 -2.28 -17.63 -3.70
N SER A 79 -0.96 -17.41 -3.87
CA SER A 79 0.11 -18.35 -3.53
C SER A 79 1.26 -17.56 -2.93
N ALA A 80 1.72 -17.93 -1.73
CA ALA A 80 2.50 -17.06 -0.86
C ALA A 80 3.73 -17.71 -0.22
N LEU A 81 4.68 -16.86 0.16
CA LEU A 81 5.80 -17.14 1.05
C LEU A 81 5.83 -16.06 2.13
N LEU A 82 5.97 -16.48 3.38
CA LEU A 82 6.21 -15.61 4.54
C LEU A 82 7.56 -15.98 5.15
N GLU A 83 8.32 -14.98 5.61
CA GLU A 83 9.64 -15.22 6.21
C GLU A 83 9.85 -14.32 7.42
N THR A 84 10.49 -14.86 8.46
CA THR A 84 10.93 -14.15 9.66
C THR A 84 12.47 -14.16 9.68
N PHE A 85 13.08 -13.03 9.34
CA PHE A 85 14.52 -12.90 9.25
C PHE A 85 15.18 -12.84 10.64
N THR A 86 14.56 -12.14 11.58
CA THR A 86 15.04 -11.96 12.95
C THR A 86 14.10 -12.64 13.93
N SER A 87 14.41 -13.89 14.29
CA SER A 87 13.55 -14.74 15.14
C SER A 87 13.56 -14.36 16.62
N ARG A 88 14.54 -13.58 17.10
CA ARG A 88 14.64 -13.12 18.50
C ARG A 88 15.10 -11.68 18.55
N ARG A 89 14.53 -10.90 19.48
CA ARG A 89 14.87 -9.50 19.67
C ARG A 89 14.95 -9.18 21.18
N PRO A 90 15.73 -8.15 21.57
CA PRO A 90 15.84 -7.74 22.96
C PRO A 90 14.49 -7.25 23.50
N VAL A 91 14.12 -7.71 24.70
CA VAL A 91 12.92 -7.31 25.42
C VAL A 91 13.20 -6.05 26.21
N GLY A 92 12.38 -5.03 26.02
CA GLY A 92 12.54 -3.74 26.71
C GLY A 92 12.96 -2.64 25.75
N GLY A 93 13.06 -1.44 26.26
CA GLY A 93 13.27 -0.22 25.50
C GLY A 93 11.99 0.60 25.41
N ASP A 94 12.15 1.93 25.44
CA ASP A 94 11.04 2.84 25.31
C ASP A 94 10.60 2.94 23.85
N PHE A 95 9.29 2.89 23.63
CA PHE A 95 8.72 3.10 22.31
C PHE A 95 8.59 4.61 22.05
N VAL A 96 9.30 5.12 21.06
CA VAL A 96 9.26 6.55 20.69
C VAL A 96 8.41 6.73 19.42
N GLY A 97 7.15 7.12 19.62
CA GLY A 97 6.23 7.40 18.51
C GLY A 97 5.79 6.15 17.71
N LEU A 98 5.29 6.34 16.50
CA LEU A 98 4.73 5.26 15.67
C LEU A 98 5.77 4.32 15.06
N GLY A 99 7.02 4.72 14.96
CA GLY A 99 8.09 3.93 14.32
C GLY A 99 9.47 4.15 14.96
N GLY A 100 9.55 4.80 16.13
CA GLY A 100 10.81 5.03 16.84
C GLY A 100 11.17 3.90 17.80
N HIS A 101 12.47 3.62 17.92
CA HIS A 101 13.02 2.69 18.89
C HIS A 101 13.85 3.47 19.92
N GLY A 102 13.60 3.23 21.22
CA GLY A 102 14.48 3.65 22.30
C GLY A 102 15.76 2.81 22.32
N ALA A 103 16.78 3.33 22.98
CA ALA A 103 18.01 2.56 23.20
C ALA A 103 17.72 1.32 24.05
N VAL A 104 18.24 0.18 23.62
CA VAL A 104 18.19 -1.08 24.37
C VAL A 104 19.54 -1.28 25.07
N GLY A 105 19.52 -1.63 26.37
CA GLY A 105 20.75 -1.91 27.11
C GLY A 105 21.44 -3.19 26.64
N GLU A 106 22.75 -3.31 26.84
CA GLU A 106 23.56 -4.42 26.33
C GLU A 106 23.20 -5.81 26.90
N ASP A 107 22.57 -5.88 28.09
CA ASP A 107 22.23 -7.13 28.81
C ASP A 107 20.73 -7.42 28.87
N GLN A 108 19.94 -7.02 27.87
CA GLN A 108 18.50 -7.26 27.87
C GLN A 108 18.16 -8.73 27.53
N PRO A 109 17.14 -9.30 28.21
CA PRO A 109 16.65 -10.63 27.84
C PRO A 109 16.10 -10.63 26.40
N MET A 110 16.29 -11.74 25.70
CA MET A 110 15.80 -11.91 24.33
C MET A 110 14.42 -12.60 24.35
N GLY A 111 13.48 -12.07 23.58
CA GLY A 111 12.16 -12.68 23.36
C GLY A 111 11.98 -13.11 21.90
N ASP A 112 11.04 -14.01 21.66
CA ASP A 112 10.79 -14.58 20.35
C ASP A 112 9.90 -13.68 19.50
N VAL A 113 10.26 -13.52 18.23
CA VAL A 113 9.44 -12.91 17.18
C VAL A 113 8.56 -14.01 16.58
N THR A 114 7.25 -13.80 16.56
CA THR A 114 6.28 -14.81 16.13
C THR A 114 5.50 -14.43 14.88
N VAL A 115 5.92 -13.36 14.19
CA VAL A 115 5.28 -12.84 12.96
C VAL A 115 6.31 -12.71 11.83
N ASP A 116 5.81 -12.53 10.63
CA ASP A 116 6.60 -12.32 9.42
C ASP A 116 7.31 -10.96 9.39
N ASP A 117 8.55 -10.93 8.90
CA ASP A 117 9.29 -9.72 8.50
C ASP A 117 9.05 -9.38 7.03
N ALA A 118 8.74 -10.40 6.22
CA ALA A 118 8.46 -10.26 4.80
C ALA A 118 7.36 -11.19 4.34
N ALA A 119 6.51 -10.69 3.41
CA ALA A 119 5.49 -11.44 2.71
C ALA A 119 5.65 -11.21 1.20
N ILE A 120 5.74 -12.28 0.41
CA ILE A 120 5.73 -12.25 -1.05
C ILE A 120 4.64 -13.18 -1.53
N PHE A 121 3.74 -12.70 -2.39
CA PHE A 121 2.69 -13.56 -2.94
C PHE A 121 2.26 -13.17 -4.35
N THR A 122 1.76 -14.14 -5.08
CA THR A 122 1.04 -13.93 -6.34
C THR A 122 -0.45 -13.97 -6.08
N ALA A 123 -1.24 -13.27 -6.92
CA ALA A 123 -2.68 -13.20 -6.79
C ALA A 123 -3.40 -13.36 -8.13
N ARG A 124 -4.63 -13.87 -8.08
CA ARG A 124 -5.61 -13.84 -9.17
C ARG A 124 -6.75 -12.92 -8.79
N PHE A 125 -7.19 -12.11 -9.75
CA PHE A 125 -8.34 -11.24 -9.60
C PHE A 125 -9.56 -11.83 -10.33
N ASP A 126 -10.76 -11.50 -9.88
CA ASP A 126 -12.03 -11.98 -10.43
C ASP A 126 -12.24 -11.61 -11.91
N GLY A 127 -11.71 -10.47 -12.37
CA GLY A 127 -11.72 -10.03 -13.76
C GLY A 127 -10.68 -10.69 -14.66
N GLY A 128 -9.81 -11.57 -14.11
CA GLY A 128 -8.80 -12.34 -14.84
C GLY A 128 -7.35 -11.81 -14.79
N PRO A 129 -7.04 -10.60 -14.32
CA PRO A 129 -5.66 -10.19 -14.10
C PRO A 129 -4.94 -11.07 -13.09
N ILE A 130 -3.60 -11.04 -13.18
CA ILE A 130 -2.72 -11.62 -12.17
C ILE A 130 -1.93 -10.52 -11.47
N GLY A 131 -1.51 -10.76 -10.23
CA GLY A 131 -0.72 -9.80 -9.45
C GLY A 131 0.48 -10.42 -8.76
N VAL A 132 1.45 -9.56 -8.45
CA VAL A 132 2.59 -9.85 -7.58
C VAL A 132 2.61 -8.82 -6.47
N PHE A 133 2.76 -9.27 -5.24
CA PHE A 133 2.72 -8.44 -4.04
C PHE A 133 3.95 -8.72 -3.18
N GLU A 134 4.49 -7.66 -2.58
CA GLU A 134 5.61 -7.72 -1.66
C GLU A 134 5.42 -6.72 -0.53
N ALA A 135 5.56 -7.17 0.71
CA ALA A 135 5.50 -6.34 1.90
C ALA A 135 6.65 -6.71 2.84
N THR A 136 7.50 -5.76 3.21
CA THR A 136 8.57 -5.99 4.19
C THR A 136 8.94 -4.73 4.95
N ARG A 137 9.31 -4.92 6.22
CA ARG A 137 9.80 -3.84 7.09
C ARG A 137 11.34 -3.87 7.25
N ALA A 138 12.02 -4.69 6.43
CA ALA A 138 13.47 -4.92 6.48
C ALA A 138 14.21 -4.53 5.17
N ALA A 139 13.60 -3.72 4.32
CA ALA A 139 14.18 -3.28 3.05
C ALA A 139 15.06 -2.04 3.24
N LEU A 140 16.32 -2.22 3.60
CA LEU A 140 17.29 -1.15 3.82
C LEU A 140 17.29 -0.12 2.68
N GLY A 141 17.12 1.16 3.05
CA GLY A 141 17.09 2.29 2.11
C GLY A 141 15.69 2.69 1.64
N ARG A 142 14.63 1.90 1.94
CA ARG A 142 13.25 2.25 1.66
C ARG A 142 12.57 2.80 2.91
N LYS A 143 12.07 4.03 2.84
CA LYS A 143 11.48 4.70 4.02
C LYS A 143 9.97 4.48 4.11
N ASN A 144 9.27 4.65 2.99
CA ASN A 144 7.82 4.46 2.91
C ASN A 144 7.40 4.17 1.45
N ALA A 145 8.07 3.20 0.83
CA ALA A 145 7.91 2.89 -0.60
C ALA A 145 6.69 2.00 -0.85
N MET A 146 5.50 2.59 -0.79
CA MET A 146 4.29 1.96 -1.31
C MET A 146 4.22 2.20 -2.81
N ARG A 147 4.34 1.14 -3.61
CA ARG A 147 4.36 1.19 -5.07
C ARG A 147 3.24 0.37 -5.66
N LEU A 148 2.68 0.89 -6.74
CA LEU A 148 1.66 0.19 -7.52
C LEU A 148 1.92 0.41 -9.01
N GLU A 149 1.98 -0.68 -9.77
CA GLU A 149 1.99 -0.63 -11.23
C GLU A 149 0.85 -1.49 -11.78
N VAL A 150 0.09 -0.94 -12.71
CA VAL A 150 -1.02 -1.62 -13.39
C VAL A 150 -0.79 -1.58 -14.88
N ASN A 151 -0.72 -2.76 -15.50
CA ASN A 151 -0.54 -2.88 -16.94
C ASN A 151 -1.83 -3.39 -17.59
N GLY A 152 -2.30 -2.65 -18.58
CA GLY A 152 -3.47 -2.99 -19.38
C GLY A 152 -3.13 -3.32 -20.83
N SER A 153 -4.16 -3.45 -21.65
CA SER A 153 -4.02 -3.75 -23.08
C SER A 153 -3.75 -2.50 -23.93
N GLN A 154 -4.01 -1.30 -23.40
CA GLN A 154 -3.90 -0.02 -24.09
C GLN A 154 -3.06 1.01 -23.36
N GLY A 155 -2.73 0.77 -22.08
CA GLY A 155 -1.94 1.68 -21.28
C GLY A 155 -1.44 1.03 -20.00
N SER A 156 -0.58 1.77 -19.28
CA SER A 156 -0.04 1.37 -17.99
C SER A 156 0.06 2.55 -17.05
N LEU A 157 -0.08 2.31 -15.76
CA LEU A 157 0.10 3.30 -14.71
C LEU A 157 1.16 2.81 -13.71
N ALA A 158 1.98 3.72 -13.19
CA ALA A 158 2.89 3.44 -12.09
C ALA A 158 2.87 4.59 -11.07
N PHE A 159 2.82 4.22 -9.81
CA PHE A 159 2.78 5.12 -8.65
C PHE A 159 3.83 4.72 -7.63
N ASP A 160 4.50 5.71 -7.03
CA ASP A 160 5.42 5.54 -5.91
C ASP A 160 5.08 6.56 -4.82
N PHE A 161 4.79 6.09 -3.62
CA PHE A 161 4.39 6.96 -2.51
C PHE A 161 5.54 7.83 -1.99
N GLU A 162 6.80 7.44 -2.19
CA GLU A 162 7.97 8.30 -1.90
C GLU A 162 8.04 9.50 -2.87
N ASP A 163 7.27 9.47 -3.97
CA ASP A 163 7.06 10.57 -4.93
C ASP A 163 5.56 10.84 -5.13
N MET A 164 4.81 10.96 -4.03
CA MET A 164 3.35 10.85 -3.94
C MET A 164 2.54 11.84 -4.76
N ASN A 165 3.16 12.93 -5.23
CA ASN A 165 2.49 13.94 -6.05
C ASN A 165 2.60 13.67 -7.55
N PHE A 166 3.13 12.52 -7.95
CA PHE A 166 3.29 12.16 -9.35
C PHE A 166 2.65 10.81 -9.66
N LEU A 167 2.09 10.75 -10.87
CA LEU A 167 1.64 9.51 -11.49
C LEU A 167 2.37 9.35 -12.82
N GLN A 168 2.88 8.16 -13.08
CA GLN A 168 3.43 7.81 -14.39
C GLN A 168 2.35 7.10 -15.20
N PHE A 169 2.17 7.53 -16.44
CA PHE A 169 1.19 6.96 -17.37
C PHE A 169 1.83 6.68 -18.73
N TYR A 170 1.66 5.47 -19.22
CA TYR A 170 1.97 5.08 -20.58
C TYR A 170 0.66 5.01 -21.39
N ASP A 171 0.59 5.76 -22.48
CA ASP A 171 -0.55 5.73 -23.41
C ASP A 171 -0.17 4.91 -24.64
N GLY A 172 -0.87 3.80 -24.86
CA GLY A 172 -0.65 2.95 -26.02
C GLY A 172 -1.07 3.57 -27.36
N THR A 173 -1.77 4.71 -27.31
CA THR A 173 -2.18 5.47 -28.50
C THR A 173 -1.15 6.49 -28.95
N ASP A 174 -0.09 6.71 -28.16
CA ASP A 174 1.00 7.60 -28.53
C ASP A 174 1.69 7.14 -29.80
N ARG A 175 2.26 8.10 -30.51
CA ARG A 175 2.93 7.88 -31.78
C ARG A 175 4.11 6.92 -31.61
N ALA A 176 4.25 5.99 -32.54
CA ALA A 176 5.36 5.04 -32.55
C ALA A 176 6.73 5.78 -32.53
N GLY A 177 7.59 5.39 -31.61
CA GLY A 177 8.89 6.05 -31.37
C GLY A 177 8.85 7.21 -30.37
N GLU A 178 7.67 7.64 -29.95
CA GLU A 178 7.46 8.66 -28.89
C GLU A 178 6.85 8.05 -27.62
N GLN A 179 6.55 6.76 -27.67
CA GLN A 179 5.96 6.02 -26.55
C GLN A 179 6.90 5.91 -25.36
N GLY A 180 6.39 6.17 -24.17
CA GLY A 180 7.11 6.09 -22.89
C GLY A 180 6.21 6.44 -21.73
N PHE A 181 6.70 6.28 -20.51
CA PHE A 181 5.96 6.76 -19.34
C PHE A 181 6.02 8.28 -19.27
N HIS A 182 4.86 8.92 -19.34
CA HIS A 182 4.68 10.34 -19.07
C HIS A 182 4.55 10.56 -17.55
N ARG A 183 5.28 11.52 -17.02
CA ARG A 183 5.19 11.90 -15.61
C ARG A 183 4.17 13.02 -15.44
N ILE A 184 3.05 12.73 -14.80
CA ILE A 184 1.97 13.66 -14.49
C ILE A 184 2.19 14.21 -13.09
N MET A 185 2.39 15.52 -12.95
CA MET A 185 2.37 16.20 -11.66
C MET A 185 0.91 16.42 -11.26
N VAL A 186 0.47 15.74 -10.20
CA VAL A 186 -0.94 15.72 -9.80
C VAL A 186 -1.25 16.88 -8.88
N THR A 187 -1.23 18.09 -9.43
CA THR A 187 -1.42 19.37 -8.72
C THR A 187 -2.41 20.32 -9.42
N GLU A 188 -3.07 19.86 -10.50
CA GLU A 188 -4.09 20.67 -11.18
C GLU A 188 -5.43 20.59 -10.42
N PRO A 189 -6.26 21.67 -10.46
CA PRO A 189 -7.56 21.69 -9.79
C PRO A 189 -8.52 20.57 -10.21
N GLU A 190 -8.37 20.07 -11.43
CA GLU A 190 -9.16 18.97 -12.00
C GLU A 190 -8.78 17.60 -11.45
N HIS A 191 -7.61 17.49 -10.81
CA HIS A 191 -7.17 16.25 -10.17
C HIS A 191 -7.98 15.99 -8.90
N PRO A 192 -8.25 14.72 -8.57
CA PRO A 192 -9.01 14.37 -7.36
C PRO A 192 -8.41 15.01 -6.11
N TYR A 193 -9.24 15.60 -5.27
CA TYR A 193 -8.91 16.24 -3.99
C TYR A 193 -8.07 17.53 -4.07
N VAL A 194 -7.44 17.86 -5.19
CA VAL A 194 -6.48 18.98 -5.27
C VAL A 194 -7.17 20.34 -5.26
N GLY A 195 -8.34 20.46 -5.89
CA GLY A 195 -9.00 21.76 -6.16
C GLY A 195 -9.35 22.60 -4.92
N ASN A 196 -9.29 22.04 -3.72
CA ASN A 196 -9.57 22.76 -2.46
C ASN A 196 -8.30 23.21 -1.71
N TRP A 197 -7.12 22.99 -2.30
CA TRP A 197 -5.86 23.24 -1.62
C TRP A 197 -5.09 24.40 -2.25
N TRP A 198 -3.98 24.11 -2.85
CA TRP A 198 -2.99 25.08 -3.28
C TRP A 198 -3.09 25.36 -4.79
N PRO A 199 -2.55 26.48 -5.27
CA PRO A 199 -2.38 26.69 -6.71
C PRO A 199 -1.53 25.58 -7.34
N THR A 200 -1.73 25.36 -8.64
CA THR A 200 -0.96 24.40 -9.45
C THR A 200 0.54 24.46 -9.16
N GLY A 201 1.18 23.32 -9.09
CA GLY A 201 2.61 23.18 -8.80
C GLY A 201 2.96 23.03 -7.32
N HIS A 202 1.98 23.15 -6.41
CA HIS A 202 2.19 22.93 -4.98
C HIS A 202 1.73 21.52 -4.59
N GLY A 203 2.68 20.67 -4.19
CA GLY A 203 2.41 19.30 -3.77
C GLY A 203 1.70 19.21 -2.43
N LEU A 204 0.98 18.11 -2.23
CA LEU A 204 0.36 17.76 -0.95
C LEU A 204 1.27 16.81 -0.15
N GLY A 205 1.11 16.80 1.17
CA GLY A 205 1.83 15.91 2.10
C GLY A 205 0.98 14.72 2.55
N TYR A 206 1.59 13.87 3.37
CA TYR A 206 0.99 12.64 3.90
C TYR A 206 -0.33 12.91 4.67
N GLU A 207 -0.38 13.97 5.46
CA GLU A 207 -1.51 14.36 6.31
C GLU A 207 -2.77 14.70 5.52
N HIS A 208 -2.62 15.18 4.27
CA HIS A 208 -3.77 15.54 3.42
C HIS A 208 -4.65 14.35 3.10
N GLY A 209 -4.08 13.14 2.96
CA GLY A 209 -4.85 11.92 2.76
C GLY A 209 -5.83 11.61 3.91
N PHE A 210 -5.46 11.93 5.16
CA PHE A 210 -6.36 11.80 6.31
C PHE A 210 -7.42 12.89 6.35
N THR A 211 -7.06 14.12 5.96
CA THR A 211 -8.04 15.22 5.83
C THR A 211 -9.10 14.89 4.77
N HIS A 212 -8.70 14.38 3.62
CA HIS A 212 -9.61 13.93 2.57
C HIS A 212 -10.52 12.79 3.08
N GLN A 213 -9.95 11.86 3.86
CA GLN A 213 -10.73 10.76 4.44
C GLN A 213 -11.80 11.27 5.41
N ALA A 214 -11.45 12.23 6.26
CA ALA A 214 -12.40 12.83 7.19
C ALA A 214 -13.50 13.60 6.44
N ALA A 215 -13.13 14.36 5.41
CA ALA A 215 -14.09 15.11 4.56
C ALA A 215 -15.06 14.16 3.84
N ASP A 216 -14.58 13.09 3.22
CA ASP A 216 -15.41 12.09 2.56
C ASP A 216 -16.38 11.41 3.54
N LEU A 217 -15.88 11.05 4.74
CA LEU A 217 -16.70 10.43 5.77
C LEU A 217 -17.83 11.36 6.23
N VAL A 218 -17.51 12.62 6.56
CA VAL A 218 -18.50 13.60 7.00
C VAL A 218 -19.52 13.88 5.90
N THR A 219 -19.06 13.98 4.64
CA THR A 219 -19.95 14.20 3.49
C THR A 219 -20.91 13.03 3.30
N ALA A 220 -20.42 11.79 3.37
CA ALA A 220 -21.25 10.58 3.25
C ALA A 220 -22.30 10.52 4.39
N LEU A 221 -21.89 10.80 5.63
CA LEU A 221 -22.79 10.83 6.77
C LEU A 221 -23.87 11.92 6.62
N ALA A 222 -23.51 13.12 6.18
CA ALA A 222 -24.45 14.21 5.94
C ALA A 222 -25.45 13.88 4.83
N ALA A 223 -25.03 13.13 3.81
CA ALA A 223 -25.86 12.67 2.72
C ALA A 223 -26.69 11.41 3.06
N GLY A 224 -26.48 10.79 4.21
CA GLY A 224 -27.11 9.52 4.59
C GLY A 224 -26.66 8.34 3.72
N THR A 225 -25.46 8.41 3.12
CA THR A 225 -24.90 7.37 2.26
C THR A 225 -23.81 6.57 2.96
N GLN A 226 -23.55 5.34 2.49
CA GLN A 226 -22.47 4.53 2.99
C GLN A 226 -21.12 5.13 2.58
N PRO A 227 -20.19 5.39 3.52
CA PRO A 227 -18.85 5.85 3.17
C PRO A 227 -18.06 4.76 2.45
N SER A 228 -17.13 5.16 1.59
CA SER A 228 -16.17 4.28 0.92
C SER A 228 -14.73 4.74 1.23
N PRO A 229 -13.83 3.85 1.68
CA PRO A 229 -14.07 2.42 1.95
C PRO A 229 -14.99 2.19 3.16
N SER A 230 -15.64 1.04 3.13
CA SER A 230 -16.51 0.54 4.20
C SER A 230 -15.87 -0.62 4.97
N PHE A 231 -16.53 -1.10 6.01
CA PHE A 231 -16.12 -2.35 6.68
C PHE A 231 -16.18 -3.59 5.76
N ALA A 232 -17.02 -3.57 4.71
CA ALA A 232 -17.04 -4.64 3.72
C ALA A 232 -15.74 -4.68 2.90
N ASP A 233 -15.19 -3.51 2.54
CA ASP A 233 -13.87 -3.42 1.89
C ASP A 233 -12.77 -3.96 2.81
N ALA A 234 -12.80 -3.57 4.09
CA ALA A 234 -11.84 -4.05 5.08
C ALA A 234 -11.95 -5.57 5.30
N LEU A 235 -13.16 -6.12 5.35
CA LEU A 235 -13.38 -7.56 5.46
C LEU A 235 -12.79 -8.32 4.25
N GLN A 236 -12.92 -7.79 3.04
CA GLN A 236 -12.32 -8.39 1.86
C GLN A 236 -10.79 -8.40 1.93
N VAL A 237 -10.18 -7.31 2.42
CA VAL A 237 -8.72 -7.28 2.67
C VAL A 237 -8.34 -8.34 3.70
N GLN A 238 -9.07 -8.48 4.81
CA GLN A 238 -8.82 -9.50 5.83
C GLN A 238 -8.91 -10.93 5.28
N ARG A 239 -9.85 -11.21 4.38
CA ARG A 239 -9.95 -12.51 3.70
C ARG A 239 -8.71 -12.82 2.86
N VAL A 240 -8.16 -11.82 2.16
CA VAL A 240 -6.93 -11.99 1.39
C VAL A 240 -5.74 -12.25 2.32
N LEU A 241 -5.61 -11.48 3.41
CA LEU A 241 -4.55 -11.69 4.41
C LEU A 241 -4.59 -13.11 4.99
N ALA A 242 -5.77 -13.57 5.40
CA ALA A 242 -5.95 -14.95 5.91
C ALA A 242 -5.58 -16.01 4.86
N ALA A 243 -5.97 -15.82 3.61
CA ALA A 243 -5.63 -16.73 2.52
C ALA A 243 -4.11 -16.76 2.22
N VAL A 244 -3.42 -15.62 2.36
CA VAL A 244 -1.96 -15.53 2.23
C VAL A 244 -1.28 -16.32 3.35
N GLU A 245 -1.72 -16.17 4.62
CA GLU A 245 -1.18 -16.94 5.73
C GLU A 245 -1.43 -18.45 5.55
N GLU A 246 -2.64 -18.86 5.14
CA GLU A 246 -2.98 -20.26 4.87
C GLU A 246 -2.13 -20.85 3.73
N SER A 247 -1.89 -20.07 2.69
CA SER A 247 -1.09 -20.50 1.53
C SER A 247 0.40 -20.63 1.83
N ALA A 248 0.90 -19.94 2.86
CA ALA A 248 2.31 -19.96 3.25
C ALA A 248 2.62 -21.00 4.35
N ALA A 249 1.59 -21.59 4.98
CA ALA A 249 1.71 -22.62 6.01
C ALA A 249 1.99 -23.99 5.39
#